data_c2032e0e70d51390d8f34c1acfd0a572
#
_entry.id   c2032e0e70d51390d8f34c1acfd0a572
#
_cell.length_a   1.000
_cell.length_b   1.000
_cell.length_c   1.000
_cell.angle_alpha   90.00
_cell.angle_beta   90.00
_cell.angle_gamma   90.00
#
_symmetry.space_group_name_H-M   'P 1'
#
loop_
_entity.id
_entity.type
_entity.pdbx_description
1 polymer ?
#
loop_
_entity_poly.entity_id
_entity_poly.type
_entity_poly.pdbx_seq_one_letter_code
_entity_poly.pdbx_strand_id
1 'polypeptide(L)'
;MLIEYIEIENFKRFGEKQRISLAHPAVLIGPNNCGKTSAIQAIALWSLAVKSWHEARAKSSAKDRTAAAINRLAMTAVPIPRTRLLWHQARVRTGSKDVPMTLTAGMGVDGTVKPLTMTFRNFGDDLIYCDPADDAKRDMALIARAAAIKTELLYPMSGLESEEPILKSGRIDVLLGQGRTAEVLRNLCLMVARDAPDDWKRVKDFMYRLFRIRLGDPIETPRGAVTLDYRQEGAKSPFDLSQAGRGLQQMLLVLAYLYAHRGSIVLVDEPDAHLEILRQRQIYVLLRDVARESGSQIVMATHSEVILDEALDTSLVLLLEGRADDLAQKADIKNALKHFGAEHYVRARQRGYVLYVEGGTDLDMLHALARRLNHPVATIWDERLNAFYVQDNYPLSNADSELERVEGGFGITPRAHFNALCNLVPGLKGLAILDNDGKNRQDADEGALSFRCWQRYEAENYFVTPTLLAAYAKDRLALPLFDPIVDQLLDALVLERVFGSRVHDFETWRNATVDAQRLIWDTATRQVKLSDFAEEFFRRLAEQSKTPMQLRKGSLHELIDGVDPGSIDDEVVKKLDALATLFGSAAPEEAP
;
A
#
# COMPACT_ATOMS: atom_id res chain seq x y z
N MET A 1 26.00 14.60 -3.98
CA MET A 1 24.59 14.47 -4.34
C MET A 1 24.33 15.29 -5.59
N LEU A 2 23.57 14.78 -6.56
CA LEU A 2 23.35 15.46 -7.84
C LEU A 2 22.25 16.51 -7.73
N ILE A 3 21.07 16.10 -7.17
CA ILE A 3 19.97 17.01 -6.83
C ILE A 3 19.52 16.75 -5.38
N GLU A 4 19.17 17.81 -4.65
CA GLU A 4 18.81 17.74 -3.24
C GLU A 4 17.31 17.80 -3.00
N TYR A 5 16.59 18.42 -3.90
CA TYR A 5 15.14 18.49 -3.88
C TYR A 5 14.58 18.75 -5.28
N ILE A 6 13.29 18.47 -5.44
CA ILE A 6 12.48 18.93 -6.56
C ILE A 6 11.27 19.72 -6.03
N GLU A 7 11.02 20.90 -6.60
CA GLU A 7 9.77 21.63 -6.40
C GLU A 7 8.89 21.48 -7.64
N ILE A 8 7.64 21.17 -7.44
CA ILE A 8 6.68 20.82 -8.49
C ILE A 8 5.44 21.72 -8.32
N GLU A 9 5.03 22.41 -9.37
CA GLU A 9 3.84 23.25 -9.38
C GLU A 9 3.08 23.09 -10.70
N ASN A 10 1.76 22.96 -10.63
CA ASN A 10 0.86 22.77 -11.76
C ASN A 10 1.18 21.55 -12.64
N PHE A 11 1.72 20.47 -12.08
CA PHE A 11 2.07 19.26 -12.80
C PHE A 11 1.25 18.05 -12.34
N LYS A 12 0.43 17.48 -13.21
CA LYS A 12 -0.38 16.27 -12.96
C LYS A 12 -1.17 16.34 -11.64
N ARG A 13 -0.74 15.58 -10.62
CA ARG A 13 -1.39 15.57 -9.29
C ARG A 13 -1.04 16.78 -8.43
N PHE A 14 0.04 17.48 -8.74
CA PHE A 14 0.52 18.63 -7.99
C PHE A 14 -0.10 19.91 -8.53
N GLY A 15 -1.08 20.48 -7.84
CA GLY A 15 -1.68 21.77 -8.18
C GLY A 15 -0.87 22.92 -7.61
N GLU A 16 -0.71 22.95 -6.30
CA GLU A 16 0.10 23.91 -5.57
C GLU A 16 1.58 23.51 -5.53
N LYS A 17 2.45 24.47 -5.26
CA LYS A 17 3.88 24.24 -5.18
C LYS A 17 4.22 23.29 -4.03
N GLN A 18 4.80 22.14 -4.35
CA GLN A 18 5.25 21.13 -3.39
C GLN A 18 6.75 20.94 -3.51
N ARG A 19 7.44 20.85 -2.36
CA ARG A 19 8.88 20.55 -2.29
C ARG A 19 9.09 19.15 -1.77
N ILE A 20 9.83 18.35 -2.54
CA ILE A 20 10.16 16.95 -2.25
C ILE A 20 11.67 16.86 -2.04
N SER A 21 12.10 16.46 -0.85
CA SER A 21 13.51 16.19 -0.53
C SER A 21 13.98 14.94 -1.26
N LEU A 22 15.20 14.98 -1.80
CA LEU A 22 15.79 13.89 -2.59
C LEU A 22 17.16 13.45 -2.03
N ALA A 23 17.36 13.56 -0.71
CA ALA A 23 18.54 13.01 -0.07
C ALA A 23 18.70 11.52 -0.44
N HIS A 24 19.94 11.08 -0.70
CA HIS A 24 20.20 9.76 -1.28
C HIS A 24 20.31 8.65 -0.23
N PRO A 25 19.63 7.51 -0.45
CA PRO A 25 18.56 7.26 -1.40
C PRO A 25 17.26 7.96 -0.99
N ALA A 26 16.50 8.46 -1.97
CA ALA A 26 15.19 9.04 -1.71
C ALA A 26 14.08 8.00 -1.96
N VAL A 27 13.17 7.85 -1.01
CA VAL A 27 12.04 6.92 -1.10
C VAL A 27 10.75 7.70 -1.00
N LEU A 28 9.93 7.60 -2.05
CA LEU A 28 8.60 8.18 -2.13
C LEU A 28 7.57 7.10 -1.79
N ILE A 29 6.79 7.34 -0.75
CA ILE A 29 5.74 6.42 -0.30
C ILE A 29 4.37 7.08 -0.36
N GLY A 30 3.33 6.28 -0.30
CA GLY A 30 1.93 6.72 -0.26
C GLY A 30 1.02 5.77 -1.01
N PRO A 31 -0.32 5.96 -0.91
CA PRO A 31 -1.30 5.10 -1.57
C PRO A 31 -1.20 5.16 -3.09
N ASN A 32 -1.97 4.29 -3.74
CA ASN A 32 -2.13 4.34 -5.19
C ASN A 32 -2.69 5.70 -5.61
N ASN A 33 -2.17 6.22 -6.72
CA ASN A 33 -2.66 7.47 -7.31
C ASN A 33 -2.42 8.75 -6.47
N CYS A 34 -1.58 8.71 -5.43
CA CYS A 34 -1.23 9.89 -4.60
C CYS A 34 -0.25 10.87 -5.27
N GLY A 35 0.47 10.45 -6.32
CA GLY A 35 1.41 11.30 -7.04
C GLY A 35 2.85 10.80 -7.09
N LYS A 36 3.18 9.60 -6.56
CA LYS A 36 4.56 9.04 -6.58
C LYS A 36 5.17 9.00 -7.99
N THR A 37 4.50 8.34 -8.92
CA THR A 37 4.93 8.29 -10.33
C THR A 37 4.98 9.68 -10.94
N SER A 38 4.06 10.60 -10.58
CA SER A 38 4.09 11.98 -11.05
C SER A 38 5.32 12.73 -10.55
N ALA A 39 5.74 12.53 -9.30
CA ALA A 39 6.95 13.15 -8.76
C ALA A 39 8.22 12.67 -9.48
N ILE A 40 8.34 11.36 -9.71
CA ILE A 40 9.44 10.77 -10.50
C ILE A 40 9.44 11.34 -11.93
N GLN A 41 8.28 11.41 -12.56
CA GLN A 41 8.14 11.96 -13.91
C GLN A 41 8.45 13.46 -13.98
N ALA A 42 8.21 14.22 -12.91
CA ALA A 42 8.61 15.63 -12.85
C ALA A 42 10.13 15.78 -12.91
N ILE A 43 10.89 14.93 -12.22
CA ILE A 43 12.35 14.92 -12.26
C ILE A 43 12.85 14.60 -13.67
N ALA A 44 12.28 13.57 -14.32
CA ALA A 44 12.63 13.19 -15.68
C ALA A 44 12.31 14.30 -16.70
N LEU A 45 11.14 14.94 -16.59
CA LEU A 45 10.75 16.05 -17.46
C LEU A 45 11.63 17.29 -17.25
N TRP A 46 11.96 17.61 -16.01
CA TRP A 46 12.90 18.70 -15.69
C TRP A 46 14.26 18.46 -16.35
N SER A 47 14.82 17.26 -16.21
CA SER A 47 16.11 16.89 -16.82
C SER A 47 16.05 16.98 -18.35
N LEU A 48 14.99 16.46 -18.98
CA LEU A 48 14.78 16.58 -20.43
C LEU A 48 14.71 18.04 -20.87
N ALA A 49 14.00 18.90 -20.14
CA ALA A 49 13.85 20.30 -20.45
C ALA A 49 15.18 21.06 -20.39
N VAL A 50 15.97 20.82 -19.34
CA VAL A 50 17.32 21.42 -19.17
C VAL A 50 18.21 21.01 -20.34
N LYS A 51 18.26 19.72 -20.67
CA LYS A 51 19.05 19.19 -21.79
C LYS A 51 18.61 19.76 -23.12
N SER A 52 17.30 19.74 -23.44
CA SER A 52 16.75 20.25 -24.69
C SER A 52 17.01 21.74 -24.86
N TRP A 53 16.87 22.53 -23.79
CA TRP A 53 17.15 23.96 -23.83
C TRP A 53 18.65 24.23 -24.01
N HIS A 54 19.52 23.52 -23.30
CA HIS A 54 20.97 23.65 -23.42
C HIS A 54 21.45 23.31 -24.83
N GLU A 55 21.00 22.20 -25.42
CA GLU A 55 21.36 21.79 -26.78
C GLU A 55 20.88 22.79 -27.84
N ALA A 56 19.64 23.30 -27.69
CA ALA A 56 19.12 24.33 -28.59
C ALA A 56 19.92 25.62 -28.51
N ARG A 57 20.45 25.99 -27.34
CA ARG A 57 21.23 27.22 -27.11
C ARG A 57 22.70 27.09 -27.47
N ALA A 58 23.32 25.93 -27.27
CA ALA A 58 24.70 25.69 -27.67
C ALA A 58 24.93 25.91 -29.19
N LYS A 59 23.87 25.73 -29.99
CA LYS A 59 23.88 25.91 -31.45
C LYS A 59 23.48 27.33 -31.90
N SER A 60 23.07 28.22 -30.98
CA SER A 60 22.55 29.55 -31.32
C SER A 60 23.50 30.65 -30.98
N SER A 61 23.83 31.51 -31.95
CA SER A 61 24.58 32.75 -31.78
C SER A 61 23.69 33.93 -31.31
N ALA A 62 22.39 33.75 -31.19
CA ALA A 62 21.44 34.79 -30.81
C ALA A 62 21.65 35.26 -29.37
N LYS A 63 21.65 36.60 -29.17
CA LYS A 63 21.76 37.24 -27.85
C LYS A 63 20.50 36.93 -26.97
N ASP A 64 19.33 36.84 -27.59
CA ASP A 64 18.09 36.54 -26.89
C ASP A 64 17.86 35.03 -26.84
N ARG A 65 17.89 34.49 -25.62
CA ARG A 65 17.73 33.06 -25.34
C ARG A 65 16.24 32.74 -25.18
N THR A 66 15.60 32.47 -26.30
CA THR A 66 14.17 32.11 -26.35
C THR A 66 13.90 30.69 -25.80
N ALA A 67 12.66 30.34 -25.53
CA ALA A 67 12.27 29.02 -25.08
C ALA A 67 12.62 27.91 -26.08
N ALA A 68 12.91 26.71 -25.63
CA ALA A 68 13.07 25.52 -26.46
C ALA A 68 11.75 24.75 -26.59
N ALA A 69 11.48 24.20 -27.78
CA ALA A 69 10.31 23.37 -28.01
C ALA A 69 10.60 21.90 -27.70
N ILE A 70 9.70 21.23 -26.99
CA ILE A 70 9.75 19.79 -26.73
C ILE A 70 8.49 19.17 -27.33
N ASN A 71 8.69 18.21 -28.24
CA ASN A 71 7.60 17.41 -28.78
C ASN A 71 7.16 16.35 -27.79
N ARG A 72 5.87 16.07 -27.74
CA ARG A 72 5.26 15.03 -26.91
C ARG A 72 5.95 13.67 -27.04
N LEU A 73 6.35 13.29 -28.26
CA LEU A 73 7.03 12.02 -28.52
C LEU A 73 8.46 11.96 -27.94
N ALA A 74 9.08 13.09 -27.64
CA ALA A 74 10.37 13.14 -26.97
C ALA A 74 10.25 12.99 -25.44
N MET A 75 9.05 13.17 -24.86
CA MET A 75 8.77 13.01 -23.43
C MET A 75 8.51 11.55 -23.07
N THR A 76 9.43 10.66 -23.40
CA THR A 76 9.26 9.20 -23.28
C THR A 76 9.00 8.75 -21.85
N ALA A 77 9.64 9.38 -20.86
CA ALA A 77 9.42 9.12 -19.44
C ALA A 77 8.05 9.62 -18.91
N VAL A 78 7.31 10.41 -19.70
CA VAL A 78 6.01 10.97 -19.33
C VAL A 78 5.02 10.73 -20.48
N PRO A 79 4.62 9.47 -20.71
CA PRO A 79 3.73 9.13 -21.81
C PRO A 79 2.34 9.75 -21.62
N ILE A 80 1.95 10.62 -22.55
CA ILE A 80 0.66 11.31 -22.54
C ILE A 80 0.10 11.41 -23.97
N PRO A 81 -1.21 11.30 -24.17
CA PRO A 81 -1.82 11.45 -25.49
C PRO A 81 -1.88 12.92 -25.96
N ARG A 82 -1.91 13.89 -25.03
CA ARG A 82 -1.96 15.33 -25.31
C ARG A 82 -1.16 16.10 -24.25
N THR A 83 -0.41 17.11 -24.66
CA THR A 83 0.48 17.87 -23.77
C THR A 83 -0.23 18.58 -22.63
N ARG A 84 -1.47 19.05 -22.82
CA ARG A 84 -2.28 19.69 -21.77
C ARG A 84 -2.48 18.79 -20.52
N LEU A 85 -2.38 17.48 -20.67
CA LEU A 85 -2.53 16.52 -19.56
C LEU A 85 -1.30 16.51 -18.61
N LEU A 86 -0.24 17.24 -18.94
CA LEU A 86 0.84 17.53 -17.98
C LEU A 86 0.40 18.48 -16.88
N TRP A 87 -0.50 19.43 -17.20
CA TRP A 87 -0.99 20.41 -16.24
C TRP A 87 -1.97 19.80 -15.26
N HIS A 88 -1.95 20.30 -14.04
CA HIS A 88 -2.94 19.92 -13.04
C HIS A 88 -4.36 20.18 -13.56
N GLN A 89 -5.22 19.16 -13.50
CA GLN A 89 -6.59 19.18 -14.05
C GLN A 89 -6.66 19.60 -15.53
N ALA A 90 -5.58 19.42 -16.29
CA ALA A 90 -5.45 19.85 -17.69
C ALA A 90 -5.68 21.38 -17.90
N ARG A 91 -5.50 22.19 -16.85
CA ARG A 91 -5.76 23.62 -16.84
C ARG A 91 -4.57 24.41 -17.36
N VAL A 92 -4.48 24.62 -18.66
CA VAL A 92 -3.40 25.38 -19.31
C VAL A 92 -3.66 26.88 -19.39
N ARG A 93 -4.90 27.34 -19.16
CA ARG A 93 -5.31 28.77 -19.18
C ARG A 93 -6.31 29.11 -18.11
N THR A 94 -6.27 30.38 -17.66
CA THR A 94 -7.29 31.01 -16.82
C THR A 94 -7.73 32.30 -17.51
N GLY A 95 -8.91 32.27 -18.13
CA GLY A 95 -9.33 33.33 -19.05
C GLY A 95 -8.37 33.40 -20.26
N SER A 96 -7.82 34.58 -20.52
CA SER A 96 -6.83 34.84 -21.58
C SER A 96 -5.38 34.59 -21.16
N LYS A 97 -5.11 34.33 -19.87
CA LYS A 97 -3.74 34.16 -19.35
C LYS A 97 -3.34 32.70 -19.34
N ASP A 98 -2.13 32.40 -19.84
CA ASP A 98 -1.53 31.07 -19.74
C ASP A 98 -1.20 30.77 -18.28
N VAL A 99 -1.43 29.51 -17.87
CA VAL A 99 -1.03 28.99 -16.57
C VAL A 99 0.30 28.27 -16.74
N PRO A 100 1.41 28.81 -16.20
CA PRO A 100 2.70 28.15 -16.30
C PRO A 100 2.74 26.90 -15.41
N MET A 101 3.50 25.90 -15.84
CA MET A 101 3.92 24.78 -15.01
C MET A 101 5.39 24.99 -14.67
N THR A 102 5.78 24.84 -13.40
CA THR A 102 7.17 25.05 -12.98
C THR A 102 7.75 23.81 -12.30
N LEU A 103 8.97 23.48 -12.67
CA LEU A 103 9.76 22.41 -12.04
C LEU A 103 11.12 22.99 -11.65
N THR A 104 11.47 22.94 -10.36
CA THR A 104 12.73 23.47 -9.83
C THR A 104 13.52 22.37 -9.15
N ALA A 105 14.71 22.06 -9.63
CA ALA A 105 15.62 21.17 -8.90
C ALA A 105 16.70 21.98 -8.16
N GLY A 106 16.93 21.59 -6.91
CA GLY A 106 18.06 22.10 -6.13
C GLY A 106 19.33 21.33 -6.47
N MET A 107 20.24 21.97 -7.19
CA MET A 107 21.52 21.39 -7.61
C MET A 107 22.58 21.54 -6.53
N GLY A 108 23.20 20.42 -6.11
CA GLY A 108 24.37 20.46 -5.21
C GLY A 108 25.63 20.91 -5.98
N VAL A 109 26.15 22.11 -5.69
CA VAL A 109 27.33 22.69 -6.32
C VAL A 109 28.26 23.22 -5.24
N ASP A 110 29.45 22.64 -5.15
CA ASP A 110 30.55 23.12 -4.27
C ASP A 110 30.09 23.36 -2.81
N GLY A 111 29.27 22.43 -2.27
CA GLY A 111 28.76 22.50 -0.89
C GLY A 111 27.57 23.46 -0.70
N THR A 112 27.08 24.08 -1.77
CA THR A 112 25.89 24.94 -1.76
C THR A 112 24.79 24.36 -2.65
N VAL A 113 23.52 24.68 -2.35
CA VAL A 113 22.39 24.26 -3.16
C VAL A 113 21.92 25.42 -4.02
N LYS A 114 22.00 25.25 -5.34
CA LYS A 114 21.55 26.25 -6.30
C LYS A 114 20.25 25.79 -6.98
N PRO A 115 19.16 26.56 -6.92
CA PRO A 115 17.93 26.23 -7.61
C PRO A 115 18.08 26.42 -9.13
N LEU A 116 17.56 25.46 -9.90
CA LEU A 116 17.44 25.56 -11.36
C LEU A 116 15.98 25.32 -11.74
N THR A 117 15.25 26.40 -12.01
CA THR A 117 13.83 26.38 -12.37
C THR A 117 13.64 26.33 -13.88
N MET A 118 12.83 25.37 -14.34
CA MET A 118 12.34 25.31 -15.71
C MET A 118 10.84 25.65 -15.72
N THR A 119 10.47 26.59 -16.59
CA THR A 119 9.08 27.00 -16.80
C THR A 119 8.55 26.43 -18.10
N PHE A 120 7.34 25.89 -18.07
CA PHE A 120 6.71 25.25 -19.20
C PHE A 120 5.45 25.98 -19.61
N ARG A 121 5.22 26.11 -20.93
CA ARG A 121 4.01 26.66 -21.52
C ARG A 121 3.46 25.69 -22.58
N ASN A 122 2.15 25.52 -22.57
CA ASN A 122 1.48 24.66 -23.55
C ASN A 122 1.39 25.36 -24.91
N PHE A 123 1.68 24.62 -25.99
CA PHE A 123 1.53 25.07 -27.35
C PHE A 123 0.82 24.00 -28.20
N GLY A 124 -0.46 23.82 -27.98
CA GLY A 124 -1.27 22.81 -28.66
C GLY A 124 -1.16 21.42 -28.04
N ASP A 125 -1.57 20.40 -28.78
CA ASP A 125 -1.67 19.02 -28.27
C ASP A 125 -0.34 18.24 -28.32
N ASP A 126 0.63 18.68 -29.13
CA ASP A 126 1.86 17.93 -29.38
C ASP A 126 3.15 18.64 -28.93
N LEU A 127 3.09 19.92 -28.60
CA LEU A 127 4.26 20.74 -28.27
C LEU A 127 4.09 21.46 -26.94
N ILE A 128 5.19 21.54 -26.21
CA ILE A 128 5.36 22.47 -25.08
C ILE A 128 6.63 23.30 -25.31
N TYR A 129 6.62 24.51 -24.79
CA TYR A 129 7.83 25.32 -24.70
C TYR A 129 8.37 25.29 -23.29
N CYS A 130 9.68 25.19 -23.14
CA CYS A 130 10.36 25.27 -21.86
C CYS A 130 11.49 26.30 -21.92
N ASP A 131 11.67 27.04 -20.84
CA ASP A 131 12.82 27.93 -20.64
C ASP A 131 13.21 28.01 -19.16
N PRO A 132 14.50 28.20 -18.86
CA PRO A 132 14.92 28.46 -17.49
C PRO A 132 14.36 29.80 -17.00
N ALA A 133 14.14 29.94 -15.70
CA ALA A 133 13.84 31.23 -15.09
C ALA A 133 14.97 32.25 -15.37
N ASP A 134 14.67 33.56 -15.35
CA ASP A 134 15.59 34.60 -15.80
C ASP A 134 16.88 34.70 -14.97
N ASP A 135 16.81 34.38 -13.69
CA ASP A 135 17.99 34.25 -12.82
C ASP A 135 18.88 33.07 -13.22
N ALA A 136 18.29 31.92 -13.51
CA ALA A 136 18.99 30.72 -13.94
C ALA A 136 19.64 30.89 -15.33
N LYS A 137 19.03 31.65 -16.25
CA LYS A 137 19.62 31.97 -17.57
C LYS A 137 20.98 32.67 -17.48
N ARG A 138 21.28 33.29 -16.34
CA ARG A 138 22.57 33.96 -16.08
C ARG A 138 23.69 32.98 -15.70
N ASP A 139 23.35 31.82 -15.15
CA ASP A 139 24.32 30.78 -14.73
C ASP A 139 24.37 29.64 -15.77
N MET A 140 25.01 29.91 -16.92
CA MET A 140 25.17 28.90 -17.97
C MET A 140 26.01 27.70 -17.55
N ALA A 141 26.91 27.87 -16.57
CA ALA A 141 27.72 26.78 -16.05
C ALA A 141 26.87 25.78 -15.26
N LEU A 142 25.92 26.29 -14.46
CA LEU A 142 24.94 25.45 -13.76
C LEU A 142 24.07 24.67 -14.74
N ILE A 143 23.55 25.32 -15.78
CA ILE A 143 22.71 24.66 -16.81
C ILE A 143 23.52 23.59 -17.55
N ALA A 144 24.75 23.88 -17.96
CA ALA A 144 25.62 22.92 -18.65
C ALA A 144 25.92 21.70 -17.77
N ARG A 145 26.19 21.93 -16.48
CA ARG A 145 26.39 20.84 -15.50
C ARG A 145 25.14 19.99 -15.32
N ALA A 146 23.96 20.60 -15.20
CA ALA A 146 22.70 19.90 -15.09
C ALA A 146 22.36 19.10 -16.37
N ALA A 147 22.60 19.67 -17.54
CA ALA A 147 22.39 19.01 -18.84
C ALA A 147 23.30 17.78 -19.07
N ALA A 148 24.48 17.77 -18.42
CA ALA A 148 25.41 16.63 -18.51
C ALA A 148 24.99 15.43 -17.64
N ILE A 149 24.10 15.62 -16.66
CA ILE A 149 23.63 14.52 -15.78
C ILE A 149 22.66 13.65 -16.57
N LYS A 150 22.99 12.35 -16.69
CA LYS A 150 22.03 11.36 -17.20
C LYS A 150 20.95 11.12 -16.16
N THR A 151 19.70 11.22 -16.57
CA THR A 151 18.53 10.92 -15.73
C THR A 151 17.65 9.95 -16.48
N GLU A 152 17.34 8.80 -15.88
CA GLU A 152 16.57 7.77 -16.52
C GLU A 152 15.49 7.22 -15.59
N LEU A 153 14.29 7.01 -16.13
CA LEU A 153 13.19 6.34 -15.44
C LEU A 153 13.13 4.88 -15.89
N LEU A 154 13.48 3.99 -14.98
CA LEU A 154 13.40 2.55 -15.20
C LEU A 154 12.00 2.06 -14.79
N TYR A 155 11.25 1.65 -15.79
CA TYR A 155 9.92 1.06 -15.62
C TYR A 155 10.01 -0.41 -15.19
N PRO A 156 8.99 -0.96 -14.52
CA PRO A 156 8.91 -2.40 -14.24
C PRO A 156 9.03 -3.23 -15.51
N MET A 157 9.74 -4.36 -15.40
CA MET A 157 9.96 -5.25 -16.54
C MET A 157 8.65 -5.87 -17.05
N SER A 158 8.40 -5.76 -18.35
CA SER A 158 7.26 -6.40 -19.03
C SER A 158 7.50 -7.86 -19.44
N GLY A 159 8.73 -8.34 -19.26
CA GLY A 159 9.21 -9.64 -19.75
C GLY A 159 10.20 -9.49 -20.90
N LEU A 160 11.15 -10.42 -21.02
CA LEU A 160 12.17 -10.42 -22.07
C LEU A 160 11.68 -11.13 -23.32
N GLU A 161 12.04 -10.59 -24.48
CA GLU A 161 11.94 -11.32 -25.74
C GLU A 161 13.02 -12.41 -25.85
N SER A 162 12.79 -13.40 -26.71
CA SER A 162 13.72 -14.51 -26.92
C SER A 162 15.05 -14.04 -27.52
N GLU A 163 15.03 -13.03 -28.37
CA GLU A 163 16.21 -12.47 -29.03
C GLU A 163 16.28 -10.95 -28.81
N GLU A 164 17.49 -10.45 -28.52
CA GLU A 164 17.78 -9.03 -28.36
C GLU A 164 18.91 -8.67 -29.35
N PRO A 165 18.66 -7.83 -30.37
CA PRO A 165 19.68 -7.45 -31.33
C PRO A 165 20.77 -6.61 -30.68
N ILE A 166 21.99 -6.64 -31.22
CA ILE A 166 23.08 -5.77 -30.77
C ILE A 166 22.74 -4.32 -31.11
N LEU A 167 22.72 -3.47 -30.08
CA LEU A 167 22.34 -2.07 -30.18
C LEU A 167 23.54 -1.14 -29.90
N LYS A 168 23.56 -0.01 -30.59
CA LYS A 168 24.49 1.09 -30.23
C LYS A 168 23.96 1.83 -29.01
N SER A 169 24.88 2.40 -28.19
CA SER A 169 24.55 3.11 -26.94
C SER A 169 23.41 4.13 -27.10
N GLY A 170 23.43 5.00 -28.11
CA GLY A 170 22.35 5.97 -28.32
C GLY A 170 20.98 5.33 -28.62
N ARG A 171 20.93 4.12 -29.21
CA ARG A 171 19.65 3.40 -29.41
C ARG A 171 19.16 2.78 -28.10
N ILE A 172 20.08 2.32 -27.26
CA ILE A 172 19.75 1.83 -25.90
C ILE A 172 19.10 2.94 -25.08
N ASP A 173 19.71 4.15 -25.07
CA ASP A 173 19.18 5.31 -24.34
C ASP A 173 17.75 5.68 -24.83
N VAL A 174 17.49 5.61 -26.15
CA VAL A 174 16.16 5.88 -26.70
C VAL A 174 15.14 4.83 -26.25
N LEU A 175 15.49 3.56 -26.28
CA LEU A 175 14.58 2.47 -25.89
C LEU A 175 14.29 2.49 -24.39
N LEU A 176 15.30 2.76 -23.56
CA LEU A 176 15.12 2.97 -22.11
C LEU A 176 14.14 4.10 -21.86
N GLY A 177 14.37 5.25 -22.45
CA GLY A 177 13.45 6.38 -22.35
C GLY A 177 12.02 6.07 -22.82
N GLN A 178 11.83 5.15 -23.76
CA GLN A 178 10.51 4.67 -24.19
C GLN A 178 9.88 3.63 -23.26
N GLY A 179 10.54 3.27 -22.16
CA GLY A 179 10.09 2.22 -21.25
C GLY A 179 10.25 0.80 -21.82
N ARG A 180 10.98 0.65 -22.93
CA ARG A 180 11.24 -0.65 -23.60
C ARG A 180 12.46 -1.34 -22.98
N THR A 181 12.44 -1.45 -21.65
CA THR A 181 13.54 -2.00 -20.83
C THR A 181 13.86 -3.46 -21.17
N ALA A 182 12.85 -4.22 -21.57
CA ALA A 182 12.97 -5.61 -21.96
C ALA A 182 13.82 -5.83 -23.23
N GLU A 183 13.96 -4.81 -24.06
CA GLU A 183 14.69 -4.89 -25.35
C GLU A 183 16.16 -4.46 -25.26
N VAL A 184 16.61 -4.07 -24.06
CA VAL A 184 17.97 -3.51 -23.87
C VAL A 184 18.73 -4.16 -22.71
N LEU A 185 18.12 -5.07 -21.96
CA LEU A 185 18.74 -5.65 -20.77
C LEU A 185 20.03 -6.41 -21.08
N ARG A 186 20.03 -7.28 -22.09
CA ARG A 186 21.23 -8.03 -22.48
C ARG A 186 22.32 -7.11 -23.05
N ASN A 187 21.94 -6.07 -23.77
CA ASN A 187 22.88 -5.05 -24.26
C ASN A 187 23.50 -4.25 -23.11
N LEU A 188 22.75 -3.88 -22.08
CA LEU A 188 23.32 -3.24 -20.89
C LEU A 188 24.31 -4.16 -20.17
N CYS A 189 23.98 -5.43 -20.01
CA CYS A 189 24.88 -6.43 -19.45
C CYS A 189 26.15 -6.56 -20.31
N LEU A 190 26.01 -6.58 -21.64
CA LEU A 190 27.14 -6.64 -22.58
C LEU A 190 28.05 -5.39 -22.44
N MET A 191 27.48 -4.21 -22.33
CA MET A 191 28.23 -2.96 -22.09
C MET A 191 29.04 -3.06 -20.79
N VAL A 192 28.43 -3.46 -19.69
CA VAL A 192 29.13 -3.59 -18.40
C VAL A 192 30.22 -4.65 -18.49
N ALA A 193 29.94 -5.81 -19.07
CA ALA A 193 30.91 -6.90 -19.19
C ALA A 193 32.13 -6.52 -20.04
N ARG A 194 31.91 -5.73 -21.11
CA ARG A 194 32.96 -5.29 -22.02
C ARG A 194 33.77 -4.12 -21.48
N ASP A 195 33.05 -3.08 -20.99
CA ASP A 195 33.67 -1.78 -20.68
C ASP A 195 34.14 -1.72 -19.20
N ALA A 196 33.60 -2.56 -18.30
CA ALA A 196 33.92 -2.63 -16.88
C ALA A 196 33.83 -4.09 -16.35
N PRO A 197 34.79 -4.98 -16.71
CA PRO A 197 34.72 -6.42 -16.35
C PRO A 197 34.66 -6.68 -14.84
N ASP A 198 35.31 -5.85 -14.02
CA ASP A 198 35.26 -5.98 -12.56
C ASP A 198 33.87 -5.66 -12.01
N ASP A 199 33.17 -4.67 -12.59
CA ASP A 199 31.80 -4.36 -12.23
C ASP A 199 30.84 -5.49 -12.66
N TRP A 200 31.07 -6.11 -13.82
CA TRP A 200 30.32 -7.27 -14.26
C TRP A 200 30.49 -8.45 -13.28
N LYS A 201 31.68 -8.68 -12.79
CA LYS A 201 31.92 -9.68 -11.75
C LYS A 201 31.11 -9.40 -10.49
N ARG A 202 31.03 -8.13 -10.06
CA ARG A 202 30.21 -7.71 -8.92
C ARG A 202 28.72 -7.96 -9.18
N VAL A 203 28.22 -7.63 -10.38
CA VAL A 203 26.83 -7.95 -10.76
C VAL A 203 26.57 -9.46 -10.62
N LYS A 204 27.48 -10.32 -11.14
CA LYS A 204 27.36 -11.79 -10.97
C LYS A 204 27.34 -12.21 -9.50
N ASP A 205 28.18 -11.62 -8.66
CA ASP A 205 28.24 -11.92 -7.23
C ASP A 205 26.95 -11.49 -6.51
N PHE A 206 26.38 -10.33 -6.87
CA PHE A 206 25.10 -9.87 -6.33
C PHE A 206 23.94 -10.79 -6.74
N MET A 207 23.88 -11.18 -8.00
CA MET A 207 22.86 -12.10 -8.48
C MET A 207 22.95 -13.46 -7.80
N TYR A 208 24.16 -13.95 -7.53
CA TYR A 208 24.34 -15.17 -6.76
C TYR A 208 23.87 -15.03 -5.30
N ARG A 209 24.21 -13.95 -4.63
CA ARG A 209 23.77 -13.71 -3.23
C ARG A 209 22.26 -13.60 -3.11
N LEU A 210 21.60 -12.86 -4.02
CA LEU A 210 20.17 -12.59 -3.96
C LEU A 210 19.31 -13.79 -4.43
N PHE A 211 19.70 -14.42 -5.54
CA PHE A 211 18.84 -15.38 -6.23
C PHE A 211 19.39 -16.80 -6.28
N ARG A 212 20.60 -17.02 -5.75
CA ARG A 212 21.31 -18.31 -5.82
C ARG A 212 21.47 -18.82 -7.25
N ILE A 213 21.71 -17.91 -8.18
CA ILE A 213 21.99 -18.20 -9.58
C ILE A 213 23.43 -17.82 -9.93
N ARG A 214 24.02 -18.57 -10.83
CA ARG A 214 25.28 -18.20 -11.48
C ARG A 214 24.98 -17.63 -12.85
N LEU A 215 25.11 -16.31 -12.98
CA LEU A 215 24.93 -15.61 -14.23
C LEU A 215 26.14 -15.86 -15.15
N GLY A 216 25.91 -16.20 -16.41
CA GLY A 216 26.93 -16.35 -17.44
C GLY A 216 27.47 -14.98 -17.90
N ASP A 217 28.32 -15.00 -18.90
CA ASP A 217 28.74 -13.79 -19.59
C ASP A 217 27.85 -13.54 -20.80
N PRO A 218 27.52 -12.28 -21.13
CA PRO A 218 26.73 -11.97 -22.31
C PRO A 218 27.56 -12.26 -23.57
N ILE A 219 26.96 -12.95 -24.54
CA ILE A 219 27.62 -13.41 -25.77
C ILE A 219 26.94 -12.80 -26.98
N GLU A 220 27.76 -12.21 -27.86
CA GLU A 220 27.31 -11.80 -29.18
C GLU A 220 27.23 -13.02 -30.11
N THR A 221 26.06 -13.27 -30.65
CA THR A 221 25.85 -14.39 -31.57
C THR A 221 26.22 -14.01 -33.01
N PRO A 222 26.57 -14.98 -33.89
CA PRO A 222 26.84 -14.71 -35.28
C PRO A 222 25.64 -14.08 -36.05
N ARG A 223 24.45 -14.16 -35.48
CA ARG A 223 23.22 -13.56 -36.02
C ARG A 223 23.03 -12.09 -35.66
N GLY A 224 23.96 -11.50 -34.90
CA GLY A 224 23.87 -10.13 -34.44
C GLY A 224 22.90 -9.91 -33.28
N ALA A 225 22.69 -10.94 -32.45
CA ALA A 225 21.91 -10.87 -31.22
C ALA A 225 22.79 -11.08 -29.99
N VAL A 226 22.35 -10.58 -28.83
CA VAL A 226 22.98 -10.82 -27.54
C VAL A 226 22.21 -11.89 -26.79
N THR A 227 22.92 -12.91 -26.28
CA THR A 227 22.37 -13.95 -25.39
C THR A 227 23.01 -13.84 -24.02
N LEU A 228 22.26 -14.23 -22.98
CA LEU A 228 22.73 -14.26 -21.63
C LEU A 228 22.05 -15.41 -20.87
N ASP A 229 22.86 -16.36 -20.43
CA ASP A 229 22.40 -17.54 -19.72
C ASP A 229 22.64 -17.43 -18.22
N TYR A 230 21.85 -18.15 -17.45
CA TYR A 230 22.08 -18.35 -16.02
C TYR A 230 21.91 -19.82 -15.63
N ARG A 231 22.53 -20.22 -14.53
CA ARG A 231 22.38 -21.56 -13.96
C ARG A 231 21.88 -21.46 -12.53
N GLN A 232 20.80 -22.16 -12.22
CA GLN A 232 20.34 -22.34 -10.86
C GLN A 232 21.20 -23.34 -10.10
N GLU A 233 21.32 -23.20 -8.80
CA GLU A 233 22.01 -24.16 -7.94
C GLU A 233 21.35 -25.55 -8.04
N GLY A 234 22.14 -26.56 -8.36
CA GLY A 234 21.65 -27.94 -8.60
C GLY A 234 21.17 -28.23 -10.04
N ALA A 235 21.02 -27.23 -10.91
CA ALA A 235 20.61 -27.46 -12.30
C ALA A 235 21.77 -28.02 -13.15
N LYS A 236 21.46 -29.02 -13.99
CA LYS A 236 22.44 -29.64 -14.90
C LYS A 236 22.75 -28.75 -16.12
N SER A 237 21.78 -28.02 -16.62
CA SER A 237 21.89 -27.19 -17.82
C SER A 237 21.62 -25.71 -17.49
N PRO A 238 22.20 -24.75 -18.24
CA PRO A 238 21.87 -23.35 -18.12
C PRO A 238 20.48 -23.08 -18.70
N PHE A 239 19.88 -21.98 -18.28
CA PHE A 239 18.63 -21.43 -18.80
C PHE A 239 18.90 -20.08 -19.45
N ASP A 240 18.19 -19.75 -20.51
CA ASP A 240 18.23 -18.39 -21.07
C ASP A 240 17.58 -17.40 -20.10
N LEU A 241 18.08 -16.17 -20.08
CA LEU A 241 17.59 -15.11 -19.20
C LEU A 241 16.09 -14.81 -19.38
N SER A 242 15.50 -15.08 -20.54
CA SER A 242 14.05 -14.92 -20.78
C SER A 242 13.19 -15.86 -19.93
N GLN A 243 13.76 -16.98 -19.44
CA GLN A 243 13.09 -17.94 -18.56
C GLN A 243 13.17 -17.53 -17.08
N ALA A 244 13.91 -16.48 -16.76
CA ALA A 244 14.04 -15.99 -15.39
C ALA A 244 12.77 -15.26 -14.92
N GLY A 245 12.47 -15.35 -13.64
CA GLY A 245 11.37 -14.60 -13.03
C GLY A 245 11.58 -13.08 -13.17
N ARG A 246 10.48 -12.33 -13.29
CA ARG A 246 10.49 -10.87 -13.51
C ARG A 246 11.29 -10.09 -12.46
N GLY A 247 11.22 -10.50 -11.18
CA GLY A 247 12.00 -9.86 -10.12
C GLY A 247 13.51 -9.98 -10.32
N LEU A 248 14.00 -11.12 -10.83
CA LEU A 248 15.40 -11.30 -11.19
C LEU A 248 15.80 -10.39 -12.36
N GLN A 249 14.98 -10.35 -13.41
CA GLN A 249 15.20 -9.51 -14.59
C GLN A 249 15.21 -8.03 -14.24
N GLN A 250 14.25 -7.57 -13.40
CA GLN A 250 14.17 -6.19 -12.92
C GLN A 250 15.42 -5.80 -12.13
N MET A 251 15.87 -6.67 -11.24
CA MET A 251 17.08 -6.40 -10.45
C MET A 251 18.32 -6.32 -11.32
N LEU A 252 18.48 -7.26 -12.26
CA LEU A 252 19.59 -7.24 -13.19
C LEU A 252 19.58 -5.97 -14.05
N LEU A 253 18.41 -5.49 -14.48
CA LEU A 253 18.27 -4.24 -15.22
C LEU A 253 18.82 -3.05 -14.43
N VAL A 254 18.37 -2.88 -13.17
CA VAL A 254 18.79 -1.74 -12.34
C VAL A 254 20.28 -1.79 -12.05
N LEU A 255 20.82 -2.96 -11.72
CA LEU A 255 22.26 -3.15 -11.49
C LEU A 255 23.09 -2.86 -12.75
N ALA A 256 22.71 -3.47 -13.88
CA ALA A 256 23.41 -3.25 -15.16
C ALA A 256 23.35 -1.77 -15.56
N TYR A 257 22.21 -1.09 -15.37
CA TYR A 257 22.10 0.34 -15.65
C TYR A 257 23.02 1.20 -14.78
N LEU A 258 23.03 0.95 -13.44
CA LEU A 258 23.86 1.69 -12.50
C LEU A 258 25.37 1.59 -12.82
N TYR A 259 25.81 0.41 -13.23
CA TYR A 259 27.21 0.20 -13.60
C TYR A 259 27.55 0.71 -15.01
N ALA A 260 26.60 0.62 -15.96
CA ALA A 260 26.78 1.16 -17.31
C ALA A 260 26.79 2.69 -17.34
N HIS A 261 26.09 3.34 -16.39
CA HIS A 261 25.89 4.79 -16.37
C HIS A 261 26.22 5.38 -15.00
N ARG A 262 27.49 5.36 -14.63
CA ARG A 262 27.97 5.94 -13.37
C ARG A 262 27.70 7.44 -13.29
N GLY A 263 27.41 7.97 -12.10
CA GLY A 263 27.13 9.40 -11.88
C GLY A 263 25.78 9.87 -12.45
N SER A 264 24.82 8.95 -12.59
CA SER A 264 23.47 9.23 -13.10
C SER A 264 22.43 9.41 -11.99
N ILE A 265 21.27 9.95 -12.34
CA ILE A 265 20.06 9.93 -11.51
C ILE A 265 19.17 8.78 -12.04
N VAL A 266 18.96 7.78 -11.21
CA VAL A 266 18.14 6.62 -11.54
C VAL A 266 16.82 6.72 -10.81
N LEU A 267 15.74 6.81 -11.57
CA LEU A 267 14.37 6.88 -11.09
C LEU A 267 13.76 5.49 -11.25
N VAL A 268 13.27 4.89 -10.17
CA VAL A 268 12.72 3.54 -10.21
C VAL A 268 11.31 3.54 -9.64
N ASP A 269 10.35 3.14 -10.45
CA ASP A 269 8.97 2.98 -10.03
C ASP A 269 8.75 1.52 -9.63
N GLU A 270 8.34 1.26 -8.40
CA GLU A 270 8.06 -0.06 -7.82
C GLU A 270 9.21 -1.08 -8.00
N PRO A 271 10.41 -0.83 -7.44
CA PRO A 271 11.54 -1.75 -7.56
C PRO A 271 11.29 -3.10 -6.87
N ASP A 272 10.34 -3.14 -5.97
CA ASP A 272 9.89 -4.28 -5.16
C ASP A 272 8.81 -5.12 -5.84
N ALA A 273 8.25 -4.67 -6.96
CA ALA A 273 7.24 -5.41 -7.70
C ALA A 273 7.73 -6.82 -8.06
N HIS A 274 6.90 -7.83 -7.81
CA HIS A 274 7.20 -9.24 -8.07
C HIS A 274 8.30 -9.88 -7.20
N LEU A 275 8.67 -9.28 -6.07
CA LEU A 275 9.68 -9.78 -5.15
C LEU A 275 9.08 -10.29 -3.85
N GLU A 276 9.62 -11.40 -3.35
CA GLU A 276 9.28 -11.92 -2.03
C GLU A 276 9.70 -10.91 -0.93
N ILE A 277 8.92 -10.83 0.14
CA ILE A 277 9.12 -9.88 1.26
C ILE A 277 10.56 -9.87 1.78
N LEU A 278 11.15 -11.05 2.01
CA LEU A 278 12.53 -11.15 2.49
C LEU A 278 13.57 -10.57 1.51
N ARG A 279 13.25 -10.54 0.22
CA ARG A 279 14.13 -10.00 -0.82
C ARG A 279 14.01 -8.50 -0.98
N GLN A 280 12.84 -7.93 -0.69
CA GLN A 280 12.62 -6.49 -0.77
C GLN A 280 13.58 -5.71 0.13
N ARG A 281 13.85 -6.20 1.33
CA ARG A 281 14.85 -5.64 2.24
C ARG A 281 16.26 -5.65 1.67
N GLN A 282 16.68 -6.83 1.20
CA GLN A 282 18.02 -7.02 0.66
C GLN A 282 18.29 -6.13 -0.56
N ILE A 283 17.27 -5.92 -1.38
CA ILE A 283 17.33 -5.11 -2.59
C ILE A 283 17.49 -3.63 -2.27
N TYR A 284 16.74 -3.09 -1.31
CA TYR A 284 16.90 -1.69 -0.91
C TYR A 284 18.34 -1.41 -0.48
N VAL A 285 18.89 -2.23 0.40
CA VAL A 285 20.28 -2.09 0.89
C VAL A 285 21.27 -2.18 -0.27
N LEU A 286 21.10 -3.15 -1.16
CA LEU A 286 21.97 -3.34 -2.32
C LEU A 286 21.93 -2.13 -3.27
N LEU A 287 20.74 -1.66 -3.64
CA LEU A 287 20.60 -0.51 -4.55
C LEU A 287 21.21 0.76 -3.97
N ARG A 288 21.03 0.99 -2.67
CA ARG A 288 21.65 2.10 -1.96
C ARG A 288 23.18 2.03 -2.05
N ASP A 289 23.74 0.86 -1.76
CA ASP A 289 25.19 0.67 -1.69
C ASP A 289 25.82 0.76 -3.10
N VAL A 290 25.22 0.13 -4.11
CA VAL A 290 25.69 0.20 -5.52
C VAL A 290 25.57 1.62 -6.06
N ALA A 291 24.50 2.34 -5.78
CA ALA A 291 24.36 3.72 -6.23
C ALA A 291 25.41 4.62 -5.59
N ARG A 292 25.71 4.45 -4.30
CA ARG A 292 26.77 5.18 -3.62
C ARG A 292 28.13 4.89 -4.26
N GLU A 293 28.43 3.63 -4.54
CA GLU A 293 29.68 3.18 -5.17
C GLU A 293 29.84 3.73 -6.60
N SER A 294 28.75 3.75 -7.38
CA SER A 294 28.73 4.28 -8.75
C SER A 294 28.70 5.81 -8.82
N GLY A 295 28.59 6.52 -7.67
CA GLY A 295 28.40 7.96 -7.63
C GLY A 295 27.04 8.41 -8.18
N SER A 296 26.09 7.48 -8.30
CA SER A 296 24.73 7.73 -8.81
C SER A 296 23.77 8.10 -7.68
N GLN A 297 22.63 8.67 -8.02
CA GLN A 297 21.54 8.98 -7.09
C GLN A 297 20.31 8.18 -7.45
N ILE A 298 19.71 7.49 -6.48
CA ILE A 298 18.46 6.76 -6.67
C ILE A 298 17.29 7.49 -6.03
N VAL A 299 16.19 7.57 -6.78
CA VAL A 299 14.88 7.98 -6.28
C VAL A 299 13.90 6.84 -6.57
N MET A 300 13.30 6.28 -5.54
CA MET A 300 12.39 5.14 -5.64
C MET A 300 10.97 5.54 -5.24
N ALA A 301 9.98 5.08 -5.99
CA ALA A 301 8.58 5.07 -5.55
C ALA A 301 8.18 3.65 -5.20
N THR A 302 7.62 3.42 -4.03
CA THR A 302 7.24 2.09 -3.56
C THR A 302 5.99 2.11 -2.69
N HIS A 303 5.35 0.94 -2.59
CA HIS A 303 4.30 0.65 -1.61
C HIS A 303 4.80 -0.30 -0.51
N SER A 304 6.03 -0.83 -0.61
CA SER A 304 6.57 -1.83 0.30
C SER A 304 6.78 -1.26 1.69
N GLU A 305 6.10 -1.83 2.67
CA GLU A 305 6.34 -1.52 4.09
C GLU A 305 7.76 -1.95 4.53
N VAL A 306 8.30 -3.00 3.92
CA VAL A 306 9.66 -3.48 4.19
C VAL A 306 10.71 -2.48 3.74
N ILE A 307 10.53 -1.88 2.54
CA ILE A 307 11.42 -0.80 2.07
C ILE A 307 11.23 0.46 2.92
N LEU A 308 10.00 0.73 3.37
CA LEU A 308 9.71 1.81 4.30
C LEU A 308 10.55 1.67 5.58
N ASP A 309 10.51 0.51 6.22
CA ASP A 309 11.25 0.24 7.47
C ASP A 309 12.77 0.45 7.27
N GLU A 310 13.33 -0.01 6.17
CA GLU A 310 14.76 0.16 5.85
C GLU A 310 15.12 1.60 5.48
N ALA A 311 14.18 2.37 4.91
CA ALA A 311 14.39 3.73 4.47
C ALA A 311 14.18 4.78 5.59
N LEU A 312 13.73 4.37 6.77
CA LEU A 312 13.42 5.28 7.88
C LEU A 312 14.59 6.19 8.28
N ASP A 313 15.83 5.72 8.13
CA ASP A 313 17.03 6.49 8.45
C ASP A 313 17.56 7.34 7.27
N THR A 314 16.84 7.34 6.14
CA THR A 314 17.20 8.07 4.92
C THR A 314 16.13 9.12 4.56
N SER A 315 16.11 9.60 3.32
CA SER A 315 15.07 10.51 2.84
C SER A 315 13.80 9.74 2.52
N LEU A 316 12.81 9.88 3.37
CA LEU A 316 11.49 9.30 3.23
C LEU A 316 10.46 10.42 3.06
N VAL A 317 9.76 10.43 1.94
CA VAL A 317 8.72 11.42 1.65
C VAL A 317 7.38 10.72 1.45
N LEU A 318 6.41 11.09 2.27
CA LEU A 318 5.03 10.64 2.14
C LEU A 318 4.29 11.56 1.17
N LEU A 319 3.69 10.97 0.15
CA LEU A 319 2.85 11.66 -0.80
C LEU A 319 1.37 11.33 -0.55
N LEU A 320 0.56 12.38 -0.40
CA LEU A 320 -0.88 12.27 -0.21
C LEU A 320 -1.58 13.31 -1.09
N GLU A 321 -2.43 12.86 -2.02
CA GLU A 321 -3.27 13.72 -2.87
C GLU A 321 -2.52 14.90 -3.54
N GLY A 322 -1.27 14.66 -3.94
CA GLY A 322 -0.44 15.69 -4.56
C GLY A 322 0.27 16.63 -3.57
N ARG A 323 0.24 16.31 -2.28
CA ARG A 323 1.03 16.97 -1.23
C ARG A 323 2.19 16.09 -0.79
N ALA A 324 3.29 16.71 -0.44
CA ALA A 324 4.52 16.04 -0.02
C ALA A 324 4.82 16.38 1.45
N ASP A 325 4.89 15.35 2.29
CA ASP A 325 5.36 15.45 3.68
C ASP A 325 6.75 14.80 3.80
N ASP A 326 7.77 15.59 4.09
CA ASP A 326 9.12 15.08 4.38
C ASP A 326 9.15 14.50 5.80
N LEU A 327 9.26 13.18 5.86
CA LEU A 327 9.27 12.46 7.15
C LEU A 327 10.65 12.45 7.82
N ALA A 328 11.71 12.89 7.14
CA ALA A 328 13.05 12.92 7.71
C ALA A 328 13.13 13.79 8.97
N GLN A 329 12.29 14.82 9.07
CA GLN A 329 12.27 15.77 10.18
C GLN A 329 11.20 15.49 11.23
N LYS A 330 10.38 14.45 11.05
CA LYS A 330 9.22 14.12 11.92
C LYS A 330 9.43 12.75 12.58
N ALA A 331 10.25 12.69 13.63
CA ALA A 331 10.59 11.45 14.34
C ALA A 331 9.34 10.68 14.83
N ASP A 332 8.32 11.39 15.29
CA ASP A 332 7.08 10.79 15.80
C ASP A 332 6.29 10.08 14.68
N ILE A 333 6.27 10.66 13.46
CA ILE A 333 5.62 10.04 12.30
C ILE A 333 6.39 8.79 11.87
N LYS A 334 7.74 8.87 11.82
CA LYS A 334 8.57 7.70 11.51
C LYS A 334 8.27 6.54 12.46
N ASN A 335 8.24 6.80 13.75
CA ASN A 335 7.95 5.78 14.74
C ASN A 335 6.54 5.20 14.60
N ALA A 336 5.54 6.05 14.35
CA ALA A 336 4.17 5.59 14.13
C ALA A 336 4.05 4.75 12.85
N LEU A 337 4.64 5.19 11.73
CA LEU A 337 4.66 4.42 10.48
C LEU A 337 5.39 3.08 10.63
N LYS A 338 6.46 3.04 11.43
CA LYS A 338 7.19 1.81 11.76
C LYS A 338 6.33 0.80 12.51
N HIS A 339 5.46 1.27 13.40
CA HIS A 339 4.61 0.40 14.20
C HIS A 339 3.29 0.04 13.54
N PHE A 340 2.74 0.90 12.67
CA PHE A 340 1.36 0.77 12.17
C PHE A 340 1.24 0.67 10.65
N GLY A 341 2.34 0.90 9.92
CA GLY A 341 2.31 0.95 8.45
C GLY A 341 1.75 2.29 7.89
N ALA A 342 2.20 2.65 6.70
CA ALA A 342 1.78 3.89 6.04
C ALA A 342 0.30 3.89 5.65
N GLU A 343 -0.27 2.73 5.36
CA GLU A 343 -1.65 2.59 4.92
C GLU A 343 -2.65 3.03 5.99
N HIS A 344 -2.43 2.63 7.24
CA HIS A 344 -3.31 2.99 8.37
C HIS A 344 -3.29 4.50 8.65
N TYR A 345 -2.11 5.12 8.61
CA TYR A 345 -2.00 6.58 8.74
C TYR A 345 -2.75 7.31 7.62
N VAL A 346 -2.55 6.87 6.38
CA VAL A 346 -3.20 7.46 5.22
C VAL A 346 -4.72 7.34 5.31
N ARG A 347 -5.24 6.16 5.63
CA ARG A 347 -6.67 5.93 5.80
C ARG A 347 -7.25 6.77 6.94
N ALA A 348 -6.55 6.84 8.09
CA ALA A 348 -6.98 7.66 9.21
C ALA A 348 -7.04 9.15 8.83
N ARG A 349 -6.04 9.66 8.10
CA ARG A 349 -6.02 11.05 7.63
C ARG A 349 -7.13 11.35 6.62
N GLN A 350 -7.38 10.45 5.67
CA GLN A 350 -8.42 10.63 4.65
C GLN A 350 -9.84 10.54 5.21
N ARG A 351 -10.06 9.66 6.19
CA ARG A 351 -11.38 9.40 6.78
C ARG A 351 -11.68 10.27 8.00
N GLY A 352 -10.65 10.70 8.74
CA GLY A 352 -10.80 11.43 10.00
C GLY A 352 -11.23 10.57 11.18
N TYR A 353 -11.29 9.25 11.00
CA TYR A 353 -11.65 8.31 12.07
C TYR A 353 -11.07 6.92 11.86
N VAL A 354 -11.08 6.12 12.94
CA VAL A 354 -10.71 4.69 12.94
C VAL A 354 -11.73 3.89 13.76
N LEU A 355 -12.17 2.76 13.22
CA LEU A 355 -12.94 1.74 13.92
C LEU A 355 -12.01 0.63 14.39
N TYR A 356 -12.08 0.25 15.66
CA TYR A 356 -11.34 -0.87 16.24
C TYR A 356 -12.28 -2.03 16.53
N VAL A 357 -11.92 -3.20 16.03
CA VAL A 357 -12.62 -4.48 16.28
C VAL A 357 -11.60 -5.59 16.48
N GLU A 358 -12.01 -6.72 17.09
CA GLU A 358 -11.08 -7.82 17.34
C GLU A 358 -10.76 -8.64 16.08
N GLY A 359 -11.71 -8.74 15.15
CA GLY A 359 -11.51 -9.50 13.90
C GLY A 359 -12.45 -9.13 12.76
N GLY A 360 -12.19 -9.75 11.59
CA GLY A 360 -13.06 -9.60 10.42
C GLY A 360 -14.47 -10.14 10.63
N THR A 361 -14.63 -11.16 11.48
CA THR A 361 -15.92 -11.74 11.85
C THR A 361 -16.84 -10.73 12.53
N ASP A 362 -16.28 -9.83 13.35
CA ASP A 362 -17.05 -8.77 14.02
C ASP A 362 -17.61 -7.78 12.99
N LEU A 363 -16.81 -7.44 11.97
CA LEU A 363 -17.27 -6.58 10.87
C LEU A 363 -18.40 -7.25 10.09
N ASP A 364 -18.27 -8.54 9.77
CA ASP A 364 -19.27 -9.29 9.04
C ASP A 364 -20.58 -9.37 9.83
N MET A 365 -20.51 -9.59 11.15
CA MET A 365 -21.69 -9.60 12.04
C MET A 365 -22.34 -8.23 12.14
N LEU A 366 -21.57 -7.16 12.39
CA LEU A 366 -22.09 -5.79 12.48
C LEU A 366 -22.76 -5.38 11.16
N HIS A 367 -22.16 -5.72 10.02
CA HIS A 367 -22.73 -5.45 8.70
C HIS A 367 -24.02 -6.24 8.46
N ALA A 368 -24.03 -7.54 8.78
CA ALA A 368 -25.22 -8.39 8.66
C ALA A 368 -26.37 -7.89 9.55
N LEU A 369 -26.09 -7.52 10.80
CA LEU A 369 -27.06 -6.90 11.73
C LEU A 369 -27.59 -5.57 11.19
N ALA A 370 -26.72 -4.72 10.66
CA ALA A 370 -27.11 -3.44 10.06
C ALA A 370 -28.06 -3.66 8.86
N ARG A 371 -27.76 -4.63 7.99
CA ARG A 371 -28.63 -4.99 6.86
C ARG A 371 -29.96 -5.56 7.35
N ARG A 372 -29.94 -6.46 8.34
CA ARG A 372 -31.15 -7.12 8.86
C ARG A 372 -32.11 -6.11 9.49
N LEU A 373 -31.58 -5.08 10.16
CA LEU A 373 -32.36 -3.99 10.77
C LEU A 373 -32.73 -2.87 9.77
N ASN A 374 -32.30 -2.94 8.52
CA ASN A 374 -32.37 -1.82 7.55
C ASN A 374 -31.77 -0.53 8.11
N HIS A 375 -30.70 -0.65 8.91
CA HIS A 375 -30.02 0.47 9.55
C HIS A 375 -29.29 1.33 8.52
N PRO A 376 -29.32 2.68 8.61
CA PRO A 376 -28.68 3.57 7.63
C PRO A 376 -27.19 3.30 7.39
N VAL A 377 -26.45 2.82 8.40
CA VAL A 377 -25.02 2.51 8.29
C VAL A 377 -24.73 1.43 7.24
N ALA A 378 -25.68 0.52 6.97
CA ALA A 378 -25.50 -0.52 5.98
C ALA A 378 -25.30 0.01 4.55
N THR A 379 -25.92 1.15 4.20
CA THR A 379 -25.85 1.75 2.86
C THR A 379 -24.51 2.43 2.57
N ILE A 380 -23.79 2.85 3.62
CA ILE A 380 -22.52 3.55 3.51
C ILE A 380 -21.33 2.69 3.97
N TRP A 381 -21.58 1.43 4.32
CA TRP A 381 -20.59 0.53 4.93
C TRP A 381 -19.31 0.42 4.09
N ASP A 382 -19.43 -0.11 2.86
CA ASP A 382 -18.27 -0.38 2.00
C ASP A 382 -17.51 0.90 1.64
N GLU A 383 -18.22 2.01 1.45
CA GLU A 383 -17.61 3.29 1.13
C GLU A 383 -16.86 3.90 2.31
N ARG A 384 -17.35 3.71 3.55
CA ARG A 384 -16.88 4.43 4.73
C ARG A 384 -16.02 3.59 5.67
N LEU A 385 -16.01 2.27 5.53
CA LEU A 385 -15.28 1.39 6.43
C LEU A 385 -13.79 1.75 6.50
N ASN A 386 -13.31 2.03 7.72
CA ASN A 386 -11.90 2.18 8.06
C ASN A 386 -11.65 1.46 9.38
N ALA A 387 -11.44 0.15 9.31
CA ALA A 387 -11.28 -0.70 10.47
C ALA A 387 -9.81 -1.08 10.70
N PHE A 388 -9.47 -1.21 11.99
CA PHE A 388 -8.20 -1.72 12.46
C PHE A 388 -8.46 -2.86 13.44
N TYR A 389 -7.79 -4.00 13.22
CA TYR A 389 -7.92 -5.18 14.07
C TYR A 389 -7.00 -5.06 15.28
N VAL A 390 -7.56 -5.26 16.49
CA VAL A 390 -6.83 -5.19 17.75
C VAL A 390 -6.94 -6.51 18.50
N GLN A 391 -5.86 -6.91 19.16
CA GLN A 391 -5.90 -8.00 20.11
C GLN A 391 -5.92 -7.41 21.53
N ASP A 392 -7.04 -7.58 22.22
CA ASP A 392 -7.21 -7.05 23.57
C ASP A 392 -6.88 -8.06 24.69
N ASN A 393 -6.28 -9.20 24.33
CA ASN A 393 -5.91 -10.27 25.26
C ASN A 393 -4.54 -10.07 25.95
N TYR A 394 -3.88 -8.93 25.78
CA TYR A 394 -2.59 -8.68 26.41
C TYR A 394 -2.76 -8.31 27.88
N PRO A 395 -2.03 -8.97 28.80
CA PRO A 395 -2.02 -8.55 30.19
C PRO A 395 -1.35 -7.17 30.33
N LEU A 396 -1.98 -6.27 31.03
CA LEU A 396 -1.53 -4.89 31.32
C LEU A 396 -0.15 -4.78 31.99
N SER A 397 0.55 -5.88 32.25
CA SER A 397 1.75 -5.92 33.07
C SER A 397 3.10 -5.91 32.35
N ASN A 398 3.16 -5.98 31.00
CA ASN A 398 4.43 -6.02 30.27
C ASN A 398 4.47 -4.97 29.16
N ALA A 399 4.66 -3.70 29.54
CA ALA A 399 4.82 -2.58 28.60
C ALA A 399 6.13 -2.61 27.80
N ASP A 400 7.06 -3.53 28.08
CA ASP A 400 8.42 -3.57 27.51
C ASP A 400 8.77 -4.82 26.70
N SER A 401 7.80 -5.69 26.34
CA SER A 401 8.10 -6.84 25.48
C SER A 401 7.96 -6.46 24.01
N GLU A 402 8.99 -6.74 23.22
CA GLU A 402 8.94 -6.68 21.75
C GLU A 402 7.74 -7.48 21.26
N LEU A 403 6.79 -6.78 20.63
CA LEU A 403 5.54 -7.36 20.13
C LEU A 403 5.81 -8.18 18.87
N GLU A 404 5.63 -9.49 18.93
CA GLU A 404 5.63 -10.33 17.74
C GLU A 404 4.46 -9.94 16.81
N ARG A 405 4.76 -9.73 15.56
CA ARG A 405 3.79 -9.48 14.47
C ARG A 405 2.98 -10.76 14.26
N VAL A 406 1.70 -10.74 14.56
CA VAL A 406 0.75 -11.80 14.18
C VAL A 406 0.08 -11.37 12.88
N GLU A 407 -0.07 -12.28 11.91
CA GLU A 407 -0.72 -11.99 10.63
C GLU A 407 -2.10 -11.36 10.84
N GLY A 408 -2.28 -10.13 10.33
CA GLY A 408 -3.56 -9.42 10.27
C GLY A 408 -3.92 -8.56 11.50
N GLY A 409 -3.18 -8.61 12.60
CA GLY A 409 -3.43 -7.80 13.78
C GLY A 409 -2.14 -7.51 14.53
N PHE A 410 -1.95 -6.27 14.93
CA PHE A 410 -0.88 -5.92 15.83
C PHE A 410 -1.38 -6.15 17.25
N GLY A 411 -0.57 -6.77 18.13
CA GLY A 411 -0.85 -6.88 19.54
C GLY A 411 -0.85 -5.53 20.28
N ILE A 412 -1.43 -4.51 19.66
CA ILE A 412 -1.49 -3.14 20.13
C ILE A 412 -2.92 -2.86 20.58
N THR A 413 -3.05 -2.24 21.74
CA THR A 413 -4.37 -1.84 22.25
C THR A 413 -4.94 -0.69 21.41
N PRO A 414 -6.29 -0.55 21.31
CA PRO A 414 -6.93 0.59 20.66
C PRO A 414 -6.38 1.93 21.13
N ARG A 415 -6.13 2.08 22.44
CA ARG A 415 -5.58 3.31 23.05
C ARG A 415 -4.20 3.65 22.51
N ALA A 416 -3.28 2.68 22.48
CA ALA A 416 -1.92 2.92 22.03
C ALA A 416 -1.88 3.32 20.56
N HIS A 417 -2.64 2.61 19.71
CA HIS A 417 -2.74 2.92 18.28
C HIS A 417 -3.41 4.28 18.05
N PHE A 418 -4.55 4.55 18.71
CA PHE A 418 -5.27 5.80 18.55
C PHE A 418 -4.44 7.01 18.99
N ASN A 419 -3.77 6.94 20.15
CA ASN A 419 -2.93 8.03 20.65
C ASN A 419 -1.77 8.35 19.70
N ALA A 420 -1.15 7.31 19.14
CA ALA A 420 -0.08 7.51 18.15
C ALA A 420 -0.60 8.19 16.87
N LEU A 421 -1.78 7.79 16.36
CA LEU A 421 -2.40 8.42 15.19
C LEU A 421 -2.93 9.83 15.51
N CYS A 422 -3.48 10.07 16.69
CA CYS A 422 -4.04 11.37 17.09
C CYS A 422 -2.99 12.48 17.10
N ASN A 423 -1.75 12.14 17.45
CA ASN A 423 -0.61 13.06 17.38
C ASN A 423 -0.26 13.47 15.94
N LEU A 424 -0.66 12.67 14.95
CA LEU A 424 -0.34 12.84 13.54
C LEU A 424 -1.53 13.37 12.72
N VAL A 425 -2.75 13.09 13.18
CA VAL A 425 -4.00 13.46 12.50
C VAL A 425 -4.85 14.26 13.47
N PRO A 426 -4.73 15.60 13.45
CA PRO A 426 -5.55 16.47 14.30
C PRO A 426 -7.04 16.24 14.07
N GLY A 427 -7.81 16.15 15.16
CA GLY A 427 -9.26 15.94 15.07
C GLY A 427 -9.70 14.50 14.76
N LEU A 428 -8.77 13.52 14.77
CA LEU A 428 -9.09 12.11 14.58
C LEU A 428 -10.10 11.63 15.63
N LYS A 429 -11.08 10.84 15.20
CA LYS A 429 -12.05 10.17 16.06
C LYS A 429 -11.83 8.66 16.05
N GLY A 430 -12.06 8.01 17.17
CA GLY A 430 -11.94 6.57 17.32
C GLY A 430 -13.18 5.95 17.94
N LEU A 431 -13.55 4.76 17.47
CA LEU A 431 -14.57 3.91 18.09
C LEU A 431 -14.01 2.49 18.19
N ALA A 432 -14.01 1.93 19.39
CA ALA A 432 -13.68 0.54 19.64
C ALA A 432 -14.94 -0.23 20.01
N ILE A 433 -15.27 -1.27 19.24
CA ILE A 433 -16.36 -2.22 19.58
C ILE A 433 -15.67 -3.53 19.94
N LEU A 434 -15.79 -3.94 21.20
CA LEU A 434 -15.03 -5.05 21.76
C LEU A 434 -15.95 -6.03 22.49
N ASP A 435 -15.59 -7.31 22.50
CA ASP A 435 -16.28 -8.33 23.28
C ASP A 435 -16.05 -8.13 24.78
N ASN A 436 -16.98 -8.64 25.58
CA ASN A 436 -16.86 -8.59 27.03
C ASN A 436 -15.89 -9.67 27.57
N ASP A 437 -15.90 -10.86 26.96
CA ASP A 437 -15.09 -12.01 27.36
C ASP A 437 -15.17 -12.35 28.86
N GLY A 438 -16.29 -12.04 29.51
CA GLY A 438 -16.47 -12.21 30.96
C GLY A 438 -15.72 -11.23 31.83
N LYS A 439 -15.11 -10.18 31.25
CA LYS A 439 -14.27 -9.19 31.98
C LYS A 439 -15.06 -8.03 32.58
N ASN A 440 -16.40 -8.04 32.47
CA ASN A 440 -17.31 -6.97 32.96
C ASN A 440 -16.90 -5.57 32.46
N ARG A 441 -16.53 -5.47 31.18
CA ARG A 441 -16.19 -4.20 30.55
C ARG A 441 -17.43 -3.30 30.44
N GLN A 442 -17.23 -2.00 30.53
CA GLN A 442 -18.28 -1.00 30.36
C GLN A 442 -17.91 -0.03 29.26
N ASP A 443 -18.93 0.57 28.66
CA ASP A 443 -18.76 1.67 27.71
C ASP A 443 -18.01 2.83 28.38
N ALA A 444 -17.06 3.43 27.65
CA ALA A 444 -16.26 4.54 28.15
C ALA A 444 -15.91 5.49 26.99
N ASP A 445 -15.78 6.77 27.29
CA ASP A 445 -15.32 7.78 26.34
C ASP A 445 -14.01 8.40 26.87
N GLU A 446 -12.94 8.26 26.12
CA GLU A 446 -11.62 8.78 26.43
C GLU A 446 -11.22 9.84 25.40
N GLY A 447 -11.66 11.08 25.63
CA GLY A 447 -11.47 12.16 24.69
C GLY A 447 -12.18 11.89 23.35
N ALA A 448 -11.41 11.74 22.27
CA ALA A 448 -11.94 11.44 20.94
C ALA A 448 -12.00 9.93 20.61
N LEU A 449 -11.64 9.05 21.56
CA LEU A 449 -11.75 7.59 21.45
C LEU A 449 -12.90 7.09 22.33
N SER A 450 -13.89 6.48 21.69
CA SER A 450 -15.04 5.87 22.38
C SER A 450 -14.90 4.36 22.40
N PHE A 451 -15.15 3.76 23.58
CA PHE A 451 -15.24 2.32 23.75
C PHE A 451 -16.69 1.92 23.90
N ARG A 452 -17.12 0.92 23.15
CA ARG A 452 -18.46 0.31 23.22
C ARG A 452 -18.29 -1.20 23.34
N CYS A 453 -18.42 -1.70 24.56
CA CYS A 453 -18.26 -3.11 24.87
C CYS A 453 -19.62 -3.82 24.86
N TRP A 454 -19.64 -5.07 24.37
CA TRP A 454 -20.84 -5.90 24.49
C TRP A 454 -21.12 -6.21 25.95
N GLN A 455 -22.37 -6.12 26.39
CA GLN A 455 -22.75 -6.44 27.77
C GLN A 455 -22.88 -7.94 28.02
N ARG A 456 -23.14 -8.72 26.97
CA ARG A 456 -23.08 -10.17 26.97
C ARG A 456 -21.65 -10.62 26.68
N TYR A 457 -21.37 -11.92 26.65
CA TYR A 457 -20.02 -12.44 26.50
C TYR A 457 -19.34 -11.95 25.20
N GLU A 458 -20.05 -12.08 24.07
CA GLU A 458 -19.62 -11.70 22.71
C GLU A 458 -20.83 -11.26 21.87
N ALA A 459 -20.58 -10.78 20.65
CA ALA A 459 -21.63 -10.33 19.72
C ALA A 459 -22.62 -11.43 19.37
N GLU A 460 -22.19 -12.68 19.24
CA GLU A 460 -23.01 -13.83 18.93
C GLU A 460 -24.12 -14.10 19.94
N ASN A 461 -23.94 -13.69 21.19
CA ASN A 461 -24.96 -13.84 22.24
C ASN A 461 -26.26 -13.05 21.97
N TYR A 462 -26.27 -12.15 20.99
CA TYR A 462 -27.45 -11.37 20.64
C TYR A 462 -28.32 -12.00 19.56
N PHE A 463 -27.84 -13.05 18.87
CA PHE A 463 -28.61 -13.72 17.81
C PHE A 463 -28.52 -15.25 17.84
N VAL A 464 -27.48 -15.85 18.38
CA VAL A 464 -27.36 -17.32 18.44
C VAL A 464 -28.36 -17.90 19.44
N THR A 465 -29.36 -18.58 18.93
CA THR A 465 -30.40 -19.30 19.74
C THR A 465 -30.56 -20.73 19.22
N PRO A 466 -31.00 -21.68 20.06
CA PRO A 466 -31.26 -23.05 19.64
C PRO A 466 -32.25 -23.15 18.49
N THR A 467 -33.29 -22.32 18.52
CA THR A 467 -34.32 -22.28 17.46
C THR A 467 -33.72 -21.85 16.12
N LEU A 468 -32.86 -20.84 16.13
CA LEU A 468 -32.20 -20.35 14.92
C LEU A 468 -31.20 -21.36 14.35
N LEU A 469 -30.41 -22.00 15.21
CA LEU A 469 -29.46 -23.05 14.82
C LEU A 469 -30.22 -24.26 14.22
N ALA A 470 -31.33 -24.67 14.83
CA ALA A 470 -32.17 -25.75 14.30
C ALA A 470 -32.76 -25.41 12.93
N ALA A 471 -33.30 -24.20 12.79
CA ALA A 471 -33.90 -23.75 11.53
C ALA A 471 -32.86 -23.72 10.40
N TYR A 472 -31.68 -23.15 10.66
CA TYR A 472 -30.58 -23.11 9.69
C TYR A 472 -30.08 -24.50 9.30
N ALA A 473 -29.89 -25.39 10.29
CA ALA A 473 -29.43 -26.75 10.05
C ALA A 473 -30.42 -27.55 9.21
N LYS A 474 -31.72 -27.47 9.54
CA LYS A 474 -32.80 -28.19 8.81
C LYS A 474 -32.91 -27.68 7.36
N ASP A 475 -32.81 -26.37 7.15
CA ASP A 475 -32.80 -25.78 5.80
C ASP A 475 -31.62 -26.27 4.96
N ARG A 476 -30.45 -26.28 5.52
CA ARG A 476 -29.21 -26.70 4.82
C ARG A 476 -29.13 -28.22 4.56
N LEU A 477 -29.65 -29.03 5.46
CA LEU A 477 -29.71 -30.49 5.26
C LEU A 477 -30.78 -30.88 4.26
N ALA A 478 -31.85 -30.08 4.13
CA ALA A 478 -32.96 -30.24 3.17
C ALA A 478 -33.64 -31.62 3.17
N LEU A 479 -33.47 -32.45 4.20
CA LEU A 479 -34.03 -33.78 4.34
C LEU A 479 -34.68 -33.94 5.71
N PRO A 480 -36.03 -34.08 5.80
CA PRO A 480 -36.76 -34.22 7.06
C PRO A 480 -36.30 -35.40 7.96
N LEU A 481 -35.59 -36.36 7.39
CA LEU A 481 -35.00 -37.48 8.13
C LEU A 481 -34.02 -37.02 9.21
N PHE A 482 -33.34 -35.87 9.00
CA PHE A 482 -32.37 -35.33 9.95
C PHE A 482 -32.98 -34.45 11.04
N ASP A 483 -34.23 -34.01 10.92
CA ASP A 483 -34.88 -33.12 11.89
C ASP A 483 -34.80 -33.64 13.33
N PRO A 484 -35.11 -34.95 13.60
CA PRO A 484 -35.00 -35.49 14.95
C PRO A 484 -33.55 -35.49 15.48
N ILE A 485 -32.58 -35.69 14.60
CA ILE A 485 -31.14 -35.67 14.98
C ILE A 485 -30.73 -34.25 15.39
N VAL A 486 -31.15 -33.24 14.62
CA VAL A 486 -30.90 -31.82 14.89
C VAL A 486 -31.49 -31.46 16.26
N ASP A 487 -32.75 -31.78 16.53
CA ASP A 487 -33.44 -31.42 17.77
C ASP A 487 -32.82 -32.13 18.98
N GLN A 488 -32.56 -33.44 18.90
CA GLN A 488 -31.97 -34.23 19.99
C GLN A 488 -30.54 -33.75 20.32
N LEU A 489 -29.74 -33.43 19.27
CA LEU A 489 -28.38 -32.94 19.46
C LEU A 489 -28.37 -31.56 20.13
N LEU A 490 -29.27 -30.67 19.69
CA LEU A 490 -29.40 -29.34 20.32
C LEU A 490 -29.83 -29.45 21.78
N ASP A 491 -30.85 -30.24 22.08
CA ASP A 491 -31.30 -30.44 23.44
C ASP A 491 -30.18 -30.98 24.35
N ALA A 492 -29.42 -31.95 23.86
CA ALA A 492 -28.29 -32.51 24.60
C ALA A 492 -27.18 -31.46 24.86
N LEU A 493 -26.85 -30.66 23.85
CA LEU A 493 -25.85 -29.61 23.95
C LEU A 493 -26.28 -28.46 24.86
N VAL A 494 -27.52 -28.02 24.77
CA VAL A 494 -28.09 -27.00 25.65
C VAL A 494 -28.05 -27.45 27.11
N LEU A 495 -28.49 -28.70 27.37
CA LEU A 495 -28.40 -29.27 28.72
C LEU A 495 -26.96 -29.32 29.22
N GLU A 496 -26.03 -29.80 28.39
CA GLU A 496 -24.61 -29.96 28.75
C GLU A 496 -23.89 -28.61 28.97
N ARG A 497 -23.96 -27.72 27.99
CA ARG A 497 -23.12 -26.54 27.90
C ARG A 497 -23.72 -25.28 28.53
N VAL A 498 -25.04 -25.13 28.50
CA VAL A 498 -25.73 -23.94 29.02
C VAL A 498 -26.24 -24.17 30.43
N PHE A 499 -26.90 -25.29 30.64
CA PHE A 499 -27.48 -25.60 31.98
C PHE A 499 -26.55 -26.45 32.87
N GLY A 500 -25.35 -26.83 32.39
CA GLY A 500 -24.37 -27.58 33.19
C GLY A 500 -24.92 -28.90 33.71
N SER A 501 -25.70 -29.61 32.90
CA SER A 501 -26.41 -30.87 33.17
C SER A 501 -27.48 -30.76 34.28
N ARG A 502 -27.95 -29.54 34.62
CA ARG A 502 -29.10 -29.33 35.54
C ARG A 502 -30.43 -29.58 34.80
N VAL A 503 -30.93 -30.81 34.86
CA VAL A 503 -32.12 -31.25 34.13
C VAL A 503 -33.35 -30.40 34.46
N HIS A 504 -33.55 -30.02 35.73
CA HIS A 504 -34.70 -29.21 36.12
C HIS A 504 -34.73 -27.83 35.46
N ASP A 505 -33.59 -27.16 35.40
CA ASP A 505 -33.46 -25.82 34.78
C ASP A 505 -33.68 -25.93 33.25
N PHE A 506 -33.14 -26.98 32.63
CA PHE A 506 -33.36 -27.27 31.23
C PHE A 506 -34.83 -27.56 30.89
N GLU A 507 -35.52 -28.40 31.66
CA GLU A 507 -36.94 -28.68 31.49
C GLU A 507 -37.80 -27.43 31.70
N THR A 508 -37.48 -26.60 32.70
CA THR A 508 -38.13 -25.32 32.94
C THR A 508 -38.02 -24.41 31.72
N TRP A 509 -36.85 -24.30 31.13
CA TRP A 509 -36.63 -23.55 29.89
C TRP A 509 -37.41 -24.17 28.72
N ARG A 510 -37.30 -25.49 28.51
CA ARG A 510 -37.89 -26.19 27.36
C ARG A 510 -39.41 -26.09 27.34
N ASN A 511 -40.05 -26.12 28.50
CA ASN A 511 -41.52 -26.11 28.65
C ASN A 511 -42.08 -24.68 28.80
N ALA A 512 -41.26 -23.66 28.79
CA ALA A 512 -41.68 -22.26 28.92
C ALA A 512 -42.31 -21.71 27.63
N THR A 513 -43.05 -20.62 27.75
CA THR A 513 -43.52 -19.87 26.57
C THR A 513 -42.34 -19.29 25.80
N VAL A 514 -42.54 -18.98 24.51
CA VAL A 514 -41.46 -18.45 23.63
C VAL A 514 -40.74 -17.27 24.27
N ASP A 515 -41.48 -16.32 24.83
CA ASP A 515 -40.88 -15.13 25.48
C ASP A 515 -40.12 -15.51 26.75
N ALA A 516 -40.62 -16.43 27.54
CA ALA A 516 -39.96 -16.91 28.74
C ALA A 516 -38.72 -17.77 28.40
N GLN A 517 -38.76 -18.59 27.36
CA GLN A 517 -37.60 -19.33 26.86
C GLN A 517 -36.46 -18.39 26.48
N ARG A 518 -36.80 -17.33 25.80
CA ARG A 518 -35.81 -16.31 25.41
C ARG A 518 -35.17 -15.63 26.61
N LEU A 519 -35.98 -15.19 27.58
CA LEU A 519 -35.47 -14.55 28.78
C LEU A 519 -34.56 -15.47 29.60
N ILE A 520 -34.96 -16.76 29.73
CA ILE A 520 -34.15 -17.76 30.43
C ILE A 520 -32.84 -18.01 29.63
N TRP A 521 -32.93 -18.14 28.31
CA TRP A 521 -31.78 -18.31 27.44
C TRP A 521 -30.78 -17.16 27.59
N ASP A 522 -31.22 -15.92 27.44
CA ASP A 522 -30.41 -14.72 27.56
C ASP A 522 -29.73 -14.61 28.93
N THR A 523 -30.42 -15.05 29.97
CA THR A 523 -29.87 -15.06 31.35
C THR A 523 -28.82 -16.17 31.50
N ALA A 524 -29.14 -17.38 31.03
CA ALA A 524 -28.26 -18.55 31.19
C ALA A 524 -26.99 -18.46 30.34
N THR A 525 -27.08 -17.80 29.18
CA THR A 525 -25.96 -17.70 28.22
C THR A 525 -25.15 -16.43 28.36
N ARG A 526 -25.51 -15.52 29.27
CA ARG A 526 -24.85 -14.21 29.41
C ARG A 526 -23.33 -14.28 29.54
N GLN A 527 -22.83 -15.37 30.13
CA GLN A 527 -21.40 -15.64 30.34
C GLN A 527 -20.91 -16.89 29.58
N VAL A 528 -21.67 -17.34 28.60
CA VAL A 528 -21.31 -18.49 27.75
C VAL A 528 -20.85 -18.02 26.40
N LYS A 529 -19.73 -18.55 25.92
CA LYS A 529 -19.24 -18.29 24.56
C LYS A 529 -20.07 -19.02 23.52
N LEU A 530 -21.04 -18.32 22.93
CA LEU A 530 -22.00 -18.93 22.00
C LEU A 530 -21.42 -19.22 20.62
N SER A 531 -20.31 -18.56 20.23
CA SER A 531 -19.59 -18.91 19.02
C SER A 531 -19.04 -20.35 19.07
N ASP A 532 -18.45 -20.74 20.22
CA ASP A 532 -17.94 -22.11 20.44
C ASP A 532 -19.09 -23.12 20.57
N PHE A 533 -20.21 -22.73 21.17
CA PHE A 533 -21.42 -23.57 21.26
C PHE A 533 -21.98 -23.88 19.86
N ALA A 534 -22.12 -22.87 19.01
CA ALA A 534 -22.62 -23.04 17.64
C ALA A 534 -21.67 -23.90 16.79
N GLU A 535 -20.37 -23.66 16.88
CA GLU A 535 -19.38 -24.48 16.16
C GLU A 535 -19.41 -25.94 16.58
N GLU A 536 -19.51 -26.21 17.88
CA GLU A 536 -19.60 -27.56 18.44
C GLU A 536 -20.88 -28.26 17.95
N PHE A 537 -22.03 -27.55 17.91
CA PHE A 537 -23.26 -28.06 17.36
C PHE A 537 -23.11 -28.52 15.90
N PHE A 538 -22.63 -27.68 15.02
CA PHE A 538 -22.46 -28.00 13.60
C PHE A 538 -21.40 -29.09 13.37
N ARG A 539 -20.37 -29.14 14.18
CA ARG A 539 -19.38 -30.20 14.12
C ARG A 539 -19.97 -31.56 14.48
N ARG A 540 -20.70 -31.67 15.61
CA ARG A 540 -21.34 -32.91 16.02
C ARG A 540 -22.45 -33.32 15.04
N LEU A 541 -23.18 -32.36 14.50
CA LEU A 541 -24.22 -32.61 13.48
C LEU A 541 -23.61 -33.20 12.21
N ALA A 542 -22.51 -32.66 11.73
CA ALA A 542 -21.80 -33.17 10.56
C ALA A 542 -21.30 -34.62 10.77
N GLU A 543 -20.78 -34.93 11.97
CA GLU A 543 -20.33 -36.27 12.34
C GLU A 543 -21.49 -37.28 12.37
N GLN A 544 -22.63 -36.92 12.97
CA GLN A 544 -23.80 -37.82 13.09
C GLN A 544 -24.53 -38.00 11.77
N SER A 545 -24.71 -36.93 11.00
CA SER A 545 -25.39 -36.97 9.69
C SER A 545 -24.52 -37.48 8.56
N LYS A 546 -23.20 -37.57 8.78
CA LYS A 546 -22.16 -37.87 7.76
C LYS A 546 -22.21 -36.91 6.57
N THR A 547 -22.52 -35.65 6.85
CA THR A 547 -22.55 -34.56 5.86
C THR A 547 -21.37 -33.58 6.12
N PRO A 548 -21.00 -32.75 5.16
CA PRO A 548 -20.08 -31.66 5.41
C PRO A 548 -20.60 -30.73 6.51
N MET A 549 -19.71 -30.10 7.27
CA MET A 549 -20.05 -29.09 8.28
C MET A 549 -20.78 -27.91 7.61
N GLN A 550 -22.00 -27.61 8.00
CA GLN A 550 -22.87 -26.63 7.35
C GLN A 550 -22.47 -25.19 7.65
N LEU A 551 -21.90 -24.94 8.86
CA LEU A 551 -21.49 -23.63 9.29
C LEU A 551 -20.23 -23.72 10.16
N ARG A 552 -19.32 -22.76 9.97
CA ARG A 552 -18.09 -22.61 10.78
C ARG A 552 -18.16 -21.34 11.61
N LYS A 553 -17.35 -21.26 12.65
CA LYS A 553 -17.26 -20.09 13.53
C LYS A 553 -17.11 -18.77 12.77
N GLY A 554 -16.25 -18.73 11.74
CA GLY A 554 -16.03 -17.53 10.92
C GLY A 554 -17.21 -17.10 10.04
N SER A 555 -18.28 -17.91 9.95
CA SER A 555 -19.46 -17.65 9.09
C SER A 555 -20.75 -17.50 9.90
N LEU A 556 -20.69 -17.35 11.22
CA LEU A 556 -21.90 -17.26 12.07
C LEU A 556 -22.80 -16.07 11.72
N HIS A 557 -22.27 -15.04 11.07
CA HIS A 557 -23.06 -13.93 10.53
C HIS A 557 -24.14 -14.35 9.54
N GLU A 558 -24.01 -15.52 8.88
CA GLU A 558 -25.06 -16.06 7.99
C GLU A 558 -26.37 -16.40 8.73
N LEU A 559 -26.30 -16.68 10.03
CA LEU A 559 -27.48 -16.94 10.86
C LEU A 559 -28.39 -15.70 11.00
N ILE A 560 -27.82 -14.52 10.87
CA ILE A 560 -28.52 -13.24 11.11
C ILE A 560 -29.66 -13.04 10.11
N ASP A 561 -29.58 -13.60 8.93
CA ASP A 561 -30.66 -13.52 7.93
C ASP A 561 -31.95 -14.20 8.43
N GLY A 562 -31.84 -15.18 9.32
CA GLY A 562 -32.98 -15.87 9.95
C GLY A 562 -33.54 -15.21 11.23
N VAL A 563 -32.87 -14.15 11.74
CA VAL A 563 -33.28 -13.47 12.97
C VAL A 563 -34.50 -12.56 12.70
N ASP A 564 -35.50 -12.58 13.57
CA ASP A 564 -36.59 -11.60 13.52
C ASP A 564 -36.07 -10.21 13.92
N PRO A 565 -36.19 -9.17 13.05
CA PRO A 565 -35.71 -7.83 13.37
C PRO A 565 -36.28 -7.25 14.68
N GLY A 566 -37.56 -7.56 14.97
CA GLY A 566 -38.22 -7.12 16.21
C GLY A 566 -37.66 -7.78 17.47
N SER A 567 -36.85 -8.81 17.30
CA SER A 567 -36.25 -9.56 18.41
C SER A 567 -34.81 -9.12 18.70
N ILE A 568 -34.19 -8.26 17.90
CA ILE A 568 -32.82 -7.79 18.10
C ILE A 568 -32.80 -6.78 19.25
N ASP A 569 -31.85 -6.98 20.16
CA ASP A 569 -31.70 -6.16 21.36
C ASP A 569 -31.32 -4.71 21.00
N ASP A 570 -31.87 -3.73 21.77
CA ASP A 570 -31.57 -2.30 21.61
C ASP A 570 -30.08 -1.97 21.72
N GLU A 571 -29.32 -2.81 22.42
CA GLU A 571 -27.86 -2.61 22.49
C GLU A 571 -27.18 -2.71 21.12
N VAL A 572 -27.63 -3.63 20.28
CA VAL A 572 -27.14 -3.77 18.90
C VAL A 572 -27.40 -2.48 18.12
N VAL A 573 -28.61 -1.93 18.23
CA VAL A 573 -28.98 -0.66 17.56
C VAL A 573 -28.08 0.47 18.04
N LYS A 574 -27.81 0.57 19.34
CA LYS A 574 -26.90 1.60 19.88
C LYS A 574 -25.47 1.48 19.35
N LYS A 575 -24.96 0.24 19.14
CA LYS A 575 -23.63 0.04 18.54
C LYS A 575 -23.63 0.47 17.07
N LEU A 576 -24.70 0.20 16.31
CA LEU A 576 -24.85 0.63 14.92
C LEU A 576 -25.04 2.15 14.82
N ASP A 577 -25.74 2.81 15.75
CA ASP A 577 -25.84 4.25 15.84
C ASP A 577 -24.47 4.91 16.10
N ALA A 578 -23.66 4.32 16.96
CA ALA A 578 -22.29 4.77 17.21
C ALA A 578 -21.42 4.68 15.94
N LEU A 579 -21.57 3.60 15.16
CA LEU A 579 -20.92 3.44 13.85
C LEU A 579 -21.42 4.49 12.84
N ALA A 580 -22.72 4.71 12.75
CA ALA A 580 -23.29 5.74 11.87
C ALA A 580 -22.77 7.13 12.22
N THR A 581 -22.65 7.43 13.51
CA THR A 581 -22.08 8.70 14.00
C THR A 581 -20.61 8.84 13.61
N LEU A 582 -19.81 7.76 13.76
CA LEU A 582 -18.41 7.74 13.36
C LEU A 582 -18.25 7.95 11.84
N PHE A 583 -19.00 7.21 11.04
CA PHE A 583 -18.95 7.27 9.58
C PHE A 583 -19.48 8.59 9.00
N GLY A 584 -20.38 9.27 9.71
CA GLY A 584 -20.86 10.62 9.39
C GLY A 584 -19.89 11.74 9.78
N SER A 585 -18.80 11.43 10.50
CA SER A 585 -17.76 12.40 10.83
C SER A 585 -17.03 12.83 9.56
N ALA A 586 -16.94 14.15 9.34
CA ALA A 586 -16.13 14.70 8.26
C ALA A 586 -14.64 14.45 8.54
N ALA A 587 -13.84 14.30 7.47
CA ALA A 587 -12.39 14.36 7.59
C ALA A 587 -11.98 15.67 8.28
N PRO A 588 -10.91 15.70 9.09
CA PRO A 588 -10.44 16.92 9.72
C PRO A 588 -10.21 17.99 8.64
N GLU A 589 -10.78 19.18 8.82
CA GLU A 589 -10.39 20.35 8.01
C GLU A 589 -8.90 20.59 8.23
N GLU A 590 -8.18 20.73 7.14
CA GLU A 590 -6.74 20.98 7.20
C GLU A 590 -6.49 22.29 7.95
N ALA A 591 -5.66 22.21 8.99
CA ALA A 591 -5.11 23.42 9.59
C ALA A 591 -4.29 24.18 8.52
N PRO A 592 -4.46 25.51 8.42
CA PRO A 592 -3.88 26.33 7.37
C PRO A 592 -2.36 26.30 7.31
#